data_8f41320803f071b7be0186a3fe6f3ac1
#
_entry.id   8f41320803f071b7be0186a3fe6f3ac1
#
_cell.length_a   1.000
_cell.length_b   1.000
_cell.length_c   1.000
_cell.angle_alpha   90.00
_cell.angle_beta   90.00
_cell.angle_gamma   90.00
#
_symmetry.space_group_name_H-M   'P 1'
#
loop_
_entity.id
_entity.type
_entity.pdbx_description
1 polymer ?
#
loop_
_entity_poly.entity_id
_entity_poly.type
_entity_poly.pdbx_seq_one_letter_code
_entity_poly.pdbx_strand_id
1 'polypeptide(L)'
;WCRNLELLIKSRTSLIWIRTKEEERLEKLINLSCEKLNIKRFVSWDCVSGIRGLINEKGKFSNNPLGVLNWLKEQNPEASTILLVKDFHKFYDDPTINRTIKELSSALKETSHNLIISSHLFPSSEELDELMTIINLPLPNQNELKNLIKKIAANTNSNLDEQDLNELSIASSGLTEIKVKQVTAKALAQRGKISKEDIKDILEEKKQVIARSEILEFFEAKSSQDDIGGLNVLKVWLNQRYR
;
A
#
# COMPACT_ATOMS: atom_id res chain seq x y z
N TRP A 1 9.40 -3.62 -4.61
CA TRP A 1 8.83 -3.74 -3.29
C TRP A 1 8.45 -5.20 -2.96
N CYS A 2 7.64 -5.89 -3.76
CA CYS A 2 7.28 -7.30 -3.54
C CYS A 2 8.48 -8.21 -3.31
N ARG A 3 9.54 -8.07 -4.13
CA ARG A 3 10.79 -8.84 -3.96
C ARG A 3 11.42 -8.62 -2.57
N ASN A 4 11.38 -7.41 -2.04
CA ASN A 4 11.88 -7.12 -0.70
C ASN A 4 11.03 -7.80 0.38
N LEU A 5 9.69 -7.71 0.27
CA LEU A 5 8.77 -8.42 1.17
C LEU A 5 8.98 -9.94 1.10
N GLU A 6 9.09 -10.51 -0.10
CA GLU A 6 9.37 -11.93 -0.31
C GLU A 6 10.70 -12.38 0.35
N LEU A 7 11.73 -11.52 0.30
CA LEU A 7 13.00 -11.77 0.99
C LEU A 7 12.86 -11.74 2.50
N LEU A 8 12.14 -10.77 3.06
CA LEU A 8 11.88 -10.69 4.50
C LEU A 8 11.13 -11.92 5.01
N ILE A 9 10.12 -12.38 4.26
CA ILE A 9 9.39 -13.61 4.59
C ILE A 9 10.32 -14.83 4.55
N LYS A 10 11.12 -14.98 3.48
CA LYS A 10 12.09 -16.08 3.36
C LYS A 10 13.17 -16.08 4.44
N SER A 11 13.62 -14.91 4.87
CA SER A 11 14.60 -14.75 5.94
C SER A 11 14.01 -14.97 7.33
N ARG A 12 12.74 -15.39 7.44
CA ARG A 12 12.01 -15.59 8.69
C ARG A 12 11.99 -14.34 9.57
N THR A 13 11.87 -13.16 8.97
CA THR A 13 11.64 -11.92 9.70
C THR A 13 10.30 -12.02 10.39
N SER A 14 10.28 -12.19 11.70
CA SER A 14 9.08 -12.51 12.49
C SER A 14 8.03 -11.43 12.45
N LEU A 15 8.48 -10.16 12.61
CA LEU A 15 7.63 -8.99 12.70
C LEU A 15 7.97 -7.99 11.58
N ILE A 16 7.00 -7.68 10.74
CA ILE A 16 7.16 -6.71 9.66
C ILE A 16 6.10 -5.62 9.82
N TRP A 17 6.54 -4.37 9.93
CA TRP A 17 5.62 -3.22 9.94
C TRP A 17 5.60 -2.55 8.58
N ILE A 18 4.41 -2.47 7.97
CA ILE A 18 4.23 -1.85 6.66
C ILE A 18 3.47 -0.55 6.80
N ARG A 19 4.15 0.57 6.53
CA ARG A 19 3.49 1.87 6.52
C ARG A 19 2.79 2.11 5.20
N THR A 20 1.46 2.23 5.25
CA THR A 20 0.63 2.48 4.08
C THR A 20 -0.74 3.04 4.45
N LYS A 21 -1.37 3.72 3.49
CA LYS A 21 -2.79 4.08 3.49
C LYS A 21 -3.61 3.21 2.52
N GLU A 22 -2.95 2.28 1.80
CA GLU A 22 -3.54 1.48 0.73
C GLU A 22 -3.69 0.01 1.16
N GLU A 23 -4.56 -0.25 2.13
CA GLU A 23 -4.75 -1.59 2.70
C GLU A 23 -5.18 -2.62 1.67
N GLU A 24 -6.14 -2.29 0.79
CA GLU A 24 -6.60 -3.22 -0.25
C GLU A 24 -5.49 -3.59 -1.23
N ARG A 25 -4.63 -2.61 -1.59
CA ARG A 25 -3.49 -2.87 -2.45
C ARG A 25 -2.46 -3.73 -1.72
N LEU A 26 -2.19 -3.43 -0.45
CA LEU A 26 -1.30 -4.23 0.37
C LEU A 26 -1.76 -5.69 0.46
N GLU A 27 -3.03 -5.94 0.77
CA GLU A 27 -3.58 -7.31 0.82
C GLU A 27 -3.38 -8.06 -0.50
N LYS A 28 -3.63 -7.41 -1.64
CA LYS A 28 -3.41 -8.02 -2.97
C LYS A 28 -1.94 -8.37 -3.19
N LEU A 29 -1.01 -7.48 -2.82
CA LEU A 29 0.41 -7.70 -2.99
C LEU A 29 0.94 -8.80 -2.07
N ILE A 30 0.44 -8.89 -0.83
CA ILE A 30 0.77 -9.99 0.08
C ILE A 30 0.24 -11.31 -0.48
N ASN A 31 -1.01 -11.36 -0.95
CA ASN A 31 -1.57 -12.57 -1.57
C ASN A 31 -0.72 -13.07 -2.74
N LEU A 32 -0.33 -12.18 -3.65
CA LEU A 32 0.57 -12.52 -4.77
C LEU A 32 1.92 -13.06 -4.29
N SER A 33 2.47 -12.49 -3.22
CA SER A 33 3.69 -12.97 -2.61
C SER A 33 3.50 -14.35 -1.94
N CYS A 34 2.36 -14.59 -1.32
CA CYS A 34 2.00 -15.89 -0.74
C CYS A 34 1.92 -16.98 -1.81
N GLU A 35 1.28 -16.71 -2.94
CA GLU A 35 1.20 -17.64 -4.07
C GLU A 35 2.60 -18.01 -4.58
N LYS A 36 3.47 -17.03 -4.81
CA LYS A 36 4.85 -17.25 -5.27
C LYS A 36 5.72 -18.03 -4.28
N LEU A 37 5.48 -17.83 -2.99
CA LEU A 37 6.25 -18.47 -1.92
C LEU A 37 5.64 -19.79 -1.44
N ASN A 38 4.50 -20.22 -2.02
CA ASN A 38 3.73 -21.38 -1.58
C ASN A 38 3.35 -21.30 -0.08
N ILE A 39 3.03 -20.11 0.42
CA ILE A 39 2.53 -19.92 1.77
C ILE A 39 1.15 -20.54 1.89
N LYS A 40 0.98 -21.43 2.87
CA LYS A 40 -0.25 -22.21 3.03
C LYS A 40 -1.46 -21.38 3.45
N ARG A 41 -1.24 -20.33 4.26
CA ARG A 41 -2.33 -19.53 4.83
C ARG A 41 -1.97 -18.06 4.82
N PHE A 42 -2.86 -17.26 4.26
CA PHE A 42 -2.87 -15.81 4.44
C PHE A 42 -4.16 -15.42 5.17
N VAL A 43 -4.01 -14.73 6.28
CA VAL A 43 -5.11 -14.31 7.15
C VAL A 43 -4.97 -12.83 7.41
N SER A 44 -6.05 -12.09 7.30
CA SER A 44 -6.09 -10.69 7.72
C SER A 44 -7.03 -10.50 8.89
N TRP A 45 -6.74 -9.51 9.71
CA TRP A 45 -7.54 -9.12 10.87
C TRP A 45 -7.69 -7.60 10.94
N ASP A 46 -8.87 -7.15 11.28
CA ASP A 46 -9.14 -5.80 11.75
C ASP A 46 -10.06 -5.84 12.98
N CYS A 47 -10.08 -4.78 13.78
CA CYS A 47 -10.83 -4.76 15.03
C CYS A 47 -12.34 -4.90 14.87
N VAL A 48 -12.90 -4.52 13.73
CA VAL A 48 -14.34 -4.57 13.45
C VAL A 48 -14.74 -5.93 12.91
N SER A 49 -14.06 -6.40 11.88
CA SER A 49 -14.44 -7.62 11.14
C SER A 49 -13.84 -8.89 11.75
N GLY A 50 -12.86 -8.78 12.67
CA GLY A 50 -12.13 -9.94 13.15
C GLY A 50 -11.30 -10.63 12.06
N ILE A 51 -11.07 -11.91 12.21
CA ILE A 51 -10.30 -12.73 11.26
C ILE A 51 -11.06 -12.89 9.94
N ARG A 52 -10.32 -12.76 8.84
CA ARG A 52 -10.71 -13.06 7.45
C ARG A 52 -9.67 -13.94 6.78
N GLY A 53 -10.08 -14.72 5.79
CA GLY A 53 -9.21 -15.66 5.05
C GLY A 53 -9.35 -17.11 5.49
N LEU A 54 -10.08 -17.38 6.58
CA LEU A 54 -10.40 -18.73 7.05
C LEU A 54 -11.92 -18.89 7.16
N ILE A 55 -12.47 -19.91 6.51
CA ILE A 55 -13.92 -20.14 6.45
C ILE A 55 -14.52 -20.38 7.83
N ASN A 56 -13.88 -21.25 8.62
CA ASN A 56 -14.38 -21.69 9.93
C ASN A 56 -14.09 -20.69 11.07
N GLU A 57 -13.30 -19.65 10.82
CA GLU A 57 -12.87 -18.69 11.82
C GLU A 57 -13.24 -17.25 11.47
N LYS A 58 -14.04 -17.09 10.42
CA LYS A 58 -14.46 -15.77 9.95
C LYS A 58 -15.16 -14.99 11.08
N GLY A 59 -14.69 -13.79 11.34
CA GLY A 59 -15.22 -12.90 12.37
C GLY A 59 -14.75 -13.17 13.79
N LYS A 60 -14.00 -14.24 14.04
CA LYS A 60 -13.39 -14.46 15.37
C LYS A 60 -12.45 -13.29 15.72
N PHE A 61 -12.34 -13.04 17.02
CA PHE A 61 -11.50 -12.00 17.60
C PHE A 61 -11.84 -10.57 17.14
N SER A 62 -13.09 -10.29 16.72
CA SER A 62 -13.50 -8.90 16.57
C SER A 62 -13.31 -8.16 17.90
N ASN A 63 -12.78 -6.96 17.86
CA ASN A 63 -12.40 -6.16 19.03
C ASN A 63 -11.52 -6.90 20.08
N ASN A 64 -10.76 -7.91 19.64
CA ASN A 64 -9.88 -8.68 20.51
C ASN A 64 -8.46 -8.84 19.90
N PRO A 65 -7.63 -7.78 19.95
CA PRO A 65 -6.27 -7.79 19.39
C PRO A 65 -5.35 -8.82 20.08
N LEU A 66 -5.52 -9.03 21.38
CA LEU A 66 -4.74 -10.03 22.11
C LEU A 66 -5.08 -11.45 21.66
N GLY A 67 -6.36 -11.72 21.44
CA GLY A 67 -6.84 -13.01 20.98
C GLY A 67 -6.26 -13.40 19.62
N VAL A 68 -6.17 -12.47 18.67
CA VAL A 68 -5.61 -12.76 17.34
C VAL A 68 -4.09 -12.98 17.38
N LEU A 69 -3.36 -12.30 18.25
CA LEU A 69 -1.92 -12.53 18.43
C LEU A 69 -1.66 -13.92 19.02
N ASN A 70 -2.41 -14.31 20.05
CA ASN A 70 -2.33 -15.64 20.64
C ASN A 70 -2.74 -16.73 19.65
N TRP A 71 -3.77 -16.47 18.84
CA TRP A 71 -4.19 -17.38 17.79
C TRP A 71 -3.02 -17.70 16.82
N LEU A 72 -2.22 -16.72 16.42
CA LEU A 72 -1.06 -16.96 15.54
C LEU A 72 -0.02 -17.86 16.24
N LYS A 73 0.21 -17.66 17.55
CA LYS A 73 1.15 -18.44 18.35
C LYS A 73 0.75 -19.92 18.47
N GLU A 74 -0.55 -20.19 18.44
CA GLU A 74 -1.13 -21.54 18.58
C GLU A 74 -1.19 -22.32 17.25
N GLN A 75 -0.86 -21.69 16.12
CA GLN A 75 -0.88 -22.40 14.84
C GLN A 75 0.25 -23.43 14.75
N ASN A 76 0.00 -24.46 13.92
CA ASN A 76 1.01 -25.50 13.68
C ASN A 76 2.30 -24.85 13.10
N PRO A 77 3.45 -24.97 13.77
CA PRO A 77 4.71 -24.32 13.38
C PRO A 77 5.17 -24.65 11.95
N GLU A 78 4.82 -25.84 11.45
CA GLU A 78 5.17 -26.32 10.11
C GLU A 78 4.25 -25.76 9.01
N ALA A 79 3.11 -25.21 9.38
CA ALA A 79 2.16 -24.63 8.44
C ALA A 79 2.45 -23.14 8.25
N SER A 80 3.16 -22.78 7.19
CA SER A 80 3.45 -21.36 6.87
C SER A 80 2.18 -20.52 6.90
N THR A 81 2.15 -19.51 7.77
CA THR A 81 1.01 -18.62 7.95
C THR A 81 1.48 -17.18 8.00
N ILE A 82 0.85 -16.32 7.21
CA ILE A 82 1.00 -14.86 7.32
C ILE A 82 -0.27 -14.31 7.95
N LEU A 83 -0.11 -13.61 9.08
CA LEU A 83 -1.17 -12.82 9.69
C LEU A 83 -0.91 -11.33 9.41
N LEU A 84 -1.83 -10.69 8.70
CA LEU A 84 -1.86 -9.24 8.51
C LEU A 84 -2.84 -8.63 9.52
N VAL A 85 -2.35 -7.80 10.44
CA VAL A 85 -3.18 -7.03 11.36
C VAL A 85 -3.20 -5.57 10.94
N LYS A 86 -4.41 -5.01 10.80
CA LYS A 86 -4.62 -3.66 10.31
C LYS A 86 -4.86 -2.69 11.44
N ASP A 87 -4.41 -1.45 11.27
CA ASP A 87 -4.57 -0.35 12.23
C ASP A 87 -4.13 -0.68 13.66
N PHE A 88 -3.21 -1.62 13.79
CA PHE A 88 -2.78 -2.14 15.10
C PHE A 88 -2.07 -1.09 15.97
N HIS A 89 -1.62 0.02 15.36
CA HIS A 89 -1.06 1.17 16.08
C HIS A 89 -2.01 1.75 17.15
N LYS A 90 -3.32 1.49 17.04
CA LYS A 90 -4.32 1.90 18.03
C LYS A 90 -4.24 1.14 19.35
N PHE A 91 -3.59 -0.01 19.34
CA PHE A 91 -3.46 -0.90 20.49
C PHE A 91 -2.04 -0.92 21.10
N TYR A 92 -1.16 -0.10 20.53
CA TYR A 92 0.27 -0.14 20.80
C TYR A 92 0.66 0.37 22.20
N ASP A 93 -0.22 1.14 22.85
CA ASP A 93 0.01 1.68 24.19
C ASP A 93 -0.42 0.70 25.32
N ASP A 94 -1.01 -0.46 24.96
CA ASP A 94 -1.39 -1.48 25.95
C ASP A 94 -0.17 -2.33 26.36
N PRO A 95 0.22 -2.32 27.64
CA PRO A 95 1.37 -3.08 28.13
C PRO A 95 1.26 -4.59 27.88
N THR A 96 0.03 -5.13 27.91
CA THR A 96 -0.21 -6.57 27.69
C THR A 96 0.05 -6.92 26.23
N ILE A 97 -0.42 -6.06 25.31
CA ILE A 97 -0.19 -6.24 23.86
C ILE A 97 1.30 -6.12 23.55
N ASN A 98 1.99 -5.11 24.10
CA ASN A 98 3.42 -4.95 23.91
C ASN A 98 4.21 -6.16 24.39
N ARG A 99 3.87 -6.68 25.57
CA ARG A 99 4.50 -7.88 26.08
C ARG A 99 4.24 -9.09 25.18
N THR A 100 3.00 -9.27 24.73
CA THR A 100 2.63 -10.36 23.82
C THR A 100 3.37 -10.28 22.49
N ILE A 101 3.56 -9.09 21.91
CA ILE A 101 4.33 -8.91 20.68
C ILE A 101 5.79 -9.33 20.88
N LYS A 102 6.42 -8.96 22.01
CA LYS A 102 7.79 -9.37 22.33
C LYS A 102 7.91 -10.89 22.41
N GLU A 103 6.99 -11.56 23.12
CA GLU A 103 6.96 -13.01 23.22
C GLU A 103 6.72 -13.68 21.87
N LEU A 104 5.79 -13.14 21.10
CA LEU A 104 5.48 -13.62 19.76
C LEU A 104 6.68 -13.47 18.82
N SER A 105 7.40 -12.34 18.86
CA SER A 105 8.63 -12.14 18.09
C SER A 105 9.65 -13.25 18.30
N SER A 106 9.83 -13.67 19.54
CA SER A 106 10.74 -14.76 19.87
C SER A 106 10.21 -16.12 19.42
N ALA A 107 8.94 -16.40 19.65
CA ALA A 107 8.30 -17.66 19.28
C ALA A 107 8.27 -17.86 17.74
N LEU A 108 8.00 -16.82 16.98
CA LEU A 108 7.91 -16.90 15.52
C LEU A 108 9.24 -17.22 14.83
N LYS A 109 10.40 -16.95 15.46
CA LYS A 109 11.72 -17.28 14.89
C LYS A 109 11.90 -18.78 14.64
N GLU A 110 11.23 -19.61 15.43
CA GLU A 110 11.28 -21.06 15.32
C GLU A 110 10.17 -21.66 14.45
N THR A 111 9.34 -20.81 13.85
CA THR A 111 8.21 -21.22 13.03
C THR A 111 8.34 -20.72 11.58
N SER A 112 7.41 -21.13 10.74
CA SER A 112 7.23 -20.59 9.38
C SER A 112 6.14 -19.52 9.34
N HIS A 113 5.87 -18.83 10.46
CA HIS A 113 4.86 -17.78 10.53
C HIS A 113 5.47 -16.39 10.50
N ASN A 114 4.73 -15.43 9.94
CA ASN A 114 5.08 -14.02 9.97
C ASN A 114 3.88 -13.20 10.47
N LEU A 115 4.16 -12.22 11.32
CA LEU A 115 3.21 -11.18 11.67
C LEU A 115 3.53 -9.93 10.86
N ILE A 116 2.57 -9.49 10.05
CA ILE A 116 2.64 -8.23 9.30
C ILE A 116 1.65 -7.26 9.93
N ILE A 117 2.13 -6.09 10.33
CA ILE A 117 1.32 -5.00 10.86
C ILE A 117 1.21 -3.92 9.79
N SER A 118 0.01 -3.45 9.50
CA SER A 118 -0.20 -2.33 8.60
C SER A 118 -0.84 -1.14 9.29
N SER A 119 -0.31 0.05 9.02
CA SER A 119 -0.89 1.32 9.43
C SER A 119 -0.32 2.48 8.64
N HIS A 120 -0.97 3.65 8.72
CA HIS A 120 -0.45 4.88 8.11
C HIS A 120 0.59 5.59 8.99
N LEU A 121 0.61 5.29 10.29
CA LEU A 121 1.56 5.80 11.27
C LEU A 121 2.41 4.66 11.81
N PHE A 122 3.62 4.98 12.20
CA PHE A 122 4.45 4.10 13.02
C PHE A 122 4.52 4.73 14.41
N PRO A 123 3.96 4.08 15.44
CA PRO A 123 4.13 4.55 16.80
C PRO A 123 5.58 4.31 17.22
N SER A 124 6.26 5.34 17.68
CA SER A 124 7.62 5.20 18.22
C SER A 124 7.55 4.52 19.59
N SER A 125 8.19 3.37 19.71
CA SER A 125 8.39 2.68 20.97
C SER A 125 9.79 2.08 20.95
N GLU A 126 10.70 2.65 21.74
CA GLU A 126 12.08 2.17 21.84
C GLU A 126 12.16 0.65 22.11
N GLU A 127 11.17 0.11 22.81
CA GLU A 127 11.13 -1.30 23.19
C GLU A 127 10.81 -2.27 22.04
N LEU A 128 10.05 -1.84 21.03
CA LEU A 128 9.60 -2.70 19.94
C LEU A 128 10.32 -2.38 18.62
N ASP A 129 10.95 -1.20 18.51
CA ASP A 129 11.61 -0.77 17.30
C ASP A 129 12.72 -1.71 16.84
N GLU A 130 13.48 -2.28 17.79
CA GLU A 130 14.53 -3.27 17.50
C GLU A 130 14.00 -4.63 17.05
N LEU A 131 12.75 -4.95 17.35
CA LEU A 131 12.13 -6.25 17.03
C LEU A 131 11.46 -6.25 15.66
N MET A 132 11.18 -5.08 15.10
CA MET A 132 10.38 -4.91 13.89
C MET A 132 11.20 -4.44 12.70
N THR A 133 10.94 -5.03 11.56
CA THR A 133 11.45 -4.51 10.30
C THR A 133 10.39 -3.61 9.68
N ILE A 134 10.72 -2.31 9.56
CA ILE A 134 9.80 -1.30 9.02
C ILE A 134 10.04 -1.15 7.52
N ILE A 135 8.99 -1.29 6.73
CA ILE A 135 9.02 -1.01 5.29
C ILE A 135 7.86 -0.10 4.90
N ASN A 136 8.09 0.75 3.90
CA ASN A 136 7.03 1.60 3.34
C ASN A 136 6.50 0.95 2.07
N LEU A 137 5.17 0.88 1.91
CA LEU A 137 4.57 0.57 0.63
C LEU A 137 4.63 1.84 -0.24
N PRO A 138 5.38 1.84 -1.35
CA PRO A 138 5.42 2.99 -2.24
C PRO A 138 4.08 3.17 -2.94
N LEU A 139 3.80 4.39 -3.37
CA LEU A 139 2.66 4.65 -4.25
C LEU A 139 2.77 3.80 -5.53
N PRO A 140 1.64 3.55 -6.21
CA PRO A 140 1.64 2.79 -7.45
C PRO A 140 2.56 3.43 -8.49
N ASN A 141 3.35 2.61 -9.16
CA ASN A 141 4.16 3.06 -10.28
C ASN A 141 3.31 3.26 -11.54
N GLN A 142 3.89 3.89 -12.57
CA GLN A 142 3.18 4.21 -13.80
C GLN A 142 2.59 2.95 -14.48
N ASN A 143 3.30 1.83 -14.49
CA ASN A 143 2.81 0.59 -15.10
C ASN A 143 1.63 -0.01 -14.32
N GLU A 144 1.67 0.05 -12.99
CA GLU A 144 0.55 -0.39 -12.14
C GLU A 144 -0.69 0.48 -12.38
N LEU A 145 -0.51 1.80 -12.47
CA LEU A 145 -1.58 2.75 -12.77
C LEU A 145 -2.15 2.55 -14.17
N LYS A 146 -1.29 2.36 -15.18
CA LYS A 146 -1.71 2.06 -16.55
C LYS A 146 -2.55 0.78 -16.60
N ASN A 147 -2.11 -0.28 -15.93
CA ASN A 147 -2.85 -1.53 -15.85
C ASN A 147 -4.19 -1.38 -15.10
N LEU A 148 -4.23 -0.57 -14.06
CA LEU A 148 -5.46 -0.26 -13.33
C LEU A 148 -6.46 0.46 -14.23
N ILE A 149 -6.04 1.54 -14.90
CA ILE A 149 -6.89 2.32 -15.82
C ILE A 149 -7.36 1.45 -16.98
N LYS A 150 -6.47 0.63 -17.56
CA LYS A 150 -6.83 -0.31 -18.63
C LYS A 150 -7.90 -1.31 -18.20
N LYS A 151 -7.80 -1.85 -16.99
CA LYS A 151 -8.83 -2.77 -16.43
C LYS A 151 -10.17 -2.06 -16.24
N ILE A 152 -10.16 -0.82 -15.73
CA ILE A 152 -11.40 -0.05 -15.55
C ILE A 152 -12.01 0.28 -16.91
N ALA A 153 -11.22 0.72 -17.88
CA ALA A 153 -11.66 1.04 -19.23
C ALA A 153 -12.30 -0.17 -19.93
N ALA A 154 -11.69 -1.35 -19.83
CA ALA A 154 -12.23 -2.59 -20.40
C ALA A 154 -13.59 -2.97 -19.81
N ASN A 155 -13.79 -2.75 -18.50
CA ASN A 155 -15.06 -3.05 -17.84
C ASN A 155 -16.17 -2.02 -18.13
N THR A 156 -15.82 -0.89 -18.71
CA THR A 156 -16.74 0.24 -18.92
C THR A 156 -16.90 0.64 -20.41
N ASN A 157 -16.48 -0.24 -21.31
CA ASN A 157 -16.49 -0.01 -22.75
C ASN A 157 -15.85 1.34 -23.17
N SER A 158 -14.87 1.80 -22.41
CA SER A 158 -14.11 3.00 -22.71
C SER A 158 -12.98 2.67 -23.69
N ASN A 159 -12.98 3.31 -24.85
CA ASN A 159 -12.00 3.04 -25.90
C ASN A 159 -10.82 4.00 -25.70
N LEU A 160 -9.76 3.50 -25.04
CA LEU A 160 -8.51 4.24 -24.81
C LEU A 160 -7.41 3.60 -25.65
N ASP A 161 -6.69 4.39 -26.42
CA ASP A 161 -5.48 3.93 -27.09
C ASP A 161 -4.28 3.87 -26.13
N GLU A 162 -3.16 3.38 -26.62
CA GLU A 162 -1.95 3.25 -25.80
C GLU A 162 -1.37 4.62 -25.39
N GLN A 163 -1.57 5.66 -26.21
CA GLN A 163 -1.13 7.01 -25.90
C GLN A 163 -1.99 7.60 -24.78
N ASP A 164 -3.31 7.50 -24.87
CA ASP A 164 -4.24 7.94 -23.83
C ASP A 164 -3.97 7.27 -22.49
N LEU A 165 -3.73 5.93 -22.50
CA LEU A 165 -3.37 5.17 -21.31
C LEU A 165 -2.06 5.65 -20.69
N ASN A 166 -1.06 5.98 -21.51
CA ASN A 166 0.21 6.52 -21.01
C ASN A 166 0.01 7.91 -20.40
N GLU A 167 -0.68 8.82 -21.07
CA GLU A 167 -0.92 10.18 -20.59
C GLU A 167 -1.73 10.17 -19.28
N LEU A 168 -2.80 9.37 -19.19
CA LEU A 168 -3.59 9.20 -17.98
C LEU A 168 -2.77 8.59 -16.84
N SER A 169 -1.89 7.61 -17.13
CA SER A 169 -1.04 6.99 -16.11
C SER A 169 0.02 7.96 -15.57
N ILE A 170 0.62 8.79 -16.44
CA ILE A 170 1.55 9.85 -16.05
C ILE A 170 0.81 10.91 -15.19
N ALA A 171 -0.34 11.36 -15.64
CA ALA A 171 -1.16 12.30 -14.88
C ALA A 171 -1.52 11.74 -13.49
N SER A 172 -1.80 10.45 -13.37
CA SER A 172 -2.17 9.78 -12.13
C SER A 172 -0.97 9.48 -11.19
N SER A 173 0.28 9.61 -11.65
CA SER A 173 1.47 9.35 -10.83
C SER A 173 1.47 10.20 -9.56
N GLY A 174 1.75 9.58 -8.41
CA GLY A 174 1.68 10.25 -7.11
C GLY A 174 0.31 10.15 -6.41
N LEU A 175 -0.70 9.57 -7.06
CA LEU A 175 -1.97 9.24 -6.43
C LEU A 175 -2.00 7.77 -5.96
N THR A 176 -2.81 7.50 -4.96
CA THR A 176 -3.13 6.12 -4.53
C THR A 176 -4.09 5.45 -5.52
N GLU A 177 -4.12 4.10 -5.57
CA GLU A 177 -5.11 3.37 -6.38
C GLU A 177 -6.56 3.79 -6.08
N ILE A 178 -6.87 4.06 -4.80
CA ILE A 178 -8.20 4.48 -4.38
C ILE A 178 -8.56 5.81 -5.02
N LYS A 179 -7.62 6.77 -5.04
CA LYS A 179 -7.84 8.09 -5.63
C LYS A 179 -8.05 8.01 -7.14
N VAL A 180 -7.24 7.20 -7.83
CA VAL A 180 -7.43 6.97 -9.27
C VAL A 180 -8.78 6.33 -9.56
N LYS A 181 -9.20 5.33 -8.78
CA LYS A 181 -10.54 4.72 -8.90
C LYS A 181 -11.67 5.75 -8.65
N GLN A 182 -11.51 6.64 -7.68
CA GLN A 182 -12.51 7.68 -7.40
C GLN A 182 -12.65 8.67 -8.56
N VAL A 183 -11.54 9.15 -9.13
CA VAL A 183 -11.58 10.07 -10.27
C VAL A 183 -12.18 9.38 -11.50
N THR A 184 -11.75 8.16 -11.79
CA THR A 184 -12.30 7.40 -12.93
C THR A 184 -13.78 7.07 -12.75
N ALA A 185 -14.21 6.75 -11.53
CA ALA A 185 -15.63 6.53 -11.23
C ALA A 185 -16.46 7.81 -11.41
N LYS A 186 -15.93 8.98 -11.02
CA LYS A 186 -16.56 10.28 -11.27
C LYS A 186 -16.71 10.56 -12.76
N ALA A 187 -15.67 10.30 -13.55
CA ALA A 187 -15.70 10.45 -15.01
C ALA A 187 -16.78 9.55 -15.64
N LEU A 188 -16.84 8.30 -15.22
CA LEU A 188 -17.86 7.35 -15.67
C LEU A 188 -19.27 7.80 -15.32
N ALA A 189 -19.49 8.30 -14.11
CA ALA A 189 -20.80 8.79 -13.68
C ALA A 189 -21.25 10.03 -14.48
N GLN A 190 -20.31 10.88 -14.87
CA GLN A 190 -20.59 12.11 -15.61
C GLN A 190 -20.76 11.90 -17.12
N ARG A 191 -19.91 11.06 -17.72
CA ARG A 191 -19.77 10.93 -19.18
C ARG A 191 -19.99 9.52 -19.70
N GLY A 192 -20.18 8.55 -18.83
CA GLY A 192 -20.35 7.13 -19.19
C GLY A 192 -19.08 6.45 -19.72
N LYS A 193 -17.98 7.16 -19.83
CA LYS A 193 -16.70 6.66 -20.35
C LYS A 193 -15.51 7.39 -19.73
N ILE A 194 -14.35 6.74 -19.79
CA ILE A 194 -13.06 7.36 -19.47
C ILE A 194 -12.44 7.88 -20.77
N SER A 195 -11.83 9.04 -20.72
CA SER A 195 -11.17 9.69 -21.86
C SER A 195 -9.96 10.52 -21.40
N LYS A 196 -9.16 11.00 -22.35
CA LYS A 196 -8.04 11.91 -22.07
C LYS A 196 -8.47 13.20 -21.35
N GLU A 197 -9.71 13.64 -21.51
CA GLU A 197 -10.24 14.83 -20.84
C GLU A 197 -10.21 14.71 -19.31
N ASP A 198 -10.18 13.49 -18.77
CA ASP A 198 -10.13 13.20 -17.34
C ASP A 198 -8.79 13.59 -16.69
N ILE A 199 -7.77 13.90 -17.50
CA ILE A 199 -6.49 14.41 -16.98
C ILE A 199 -6.71 15.68 -16.14
N LYS A 200 -7.67 16.54 -16.50
CA LYS A 200 -8.01 17.73 -15.71
C LYS A 200 -8.53 17.35 -14.32
N ASP A 201 -9.45 16.40 -14.25
CA ASP A 201 -10.01 15.93 -12.98
C ASP A 201 -8.94 15.26 -12.11
N ILE A 202 -8.00 14.52 -12.72
CA ILE A 202 -6.86 13.91 -12.03
C ILE A 202 -5.93 14.98 -11.46
N LEU A 203 -5.62 16.01 -12.20
CA LEU A 203 -4.78 17.11 -11.74
C LEU A 203 -5.44 17.90 -10.60
N GLU A 204 -6.75 18.12 -10.66
CA GLU A 204 -7.50 18.72 -9.54
C GLU A 204 -7.45 17.87 -8.28
N GLU A 205 -7.58 16.55 -8.39
CA GLU A 205 -7.43 15.66 -7.24
C GLU A 205 -6.02 15.73 -6.66
N LYS A 206 -4.98 15.82 -7.52
CA LYS A 206 -3.60 16.04 -7.06
C LYS A 206 -3.44 17.33 -6.28
N LYS A 207 -3.99 18.43 -6.79
CA LYS A 207 -3.97 19.73 -6.09
C LYS A 207 -4.58 19.59 -4.69
N GLN A 208 -5.72 18.92 -4.57
CA GLN A 208 -6.39 18.70 -3.29
C GLN A 208 -5.56 17.82 -2.34
N VAL A 209 -4.91 16.76 -2.85
CA VAL A 209 -4.04 15.89 -2.04
C VAL A 209 -2.84 16.68 -1.50
N ILE A 210 -2.24 17.53 -2.33
CA ILE A 210 -1.09 18.36 -1.96
C ILE A 210 -1.51 19.45 -0.97
N ALA A 211 -2.62 20.13 -1.20
CA ALA A 211 -3.14 21.15 -0.31
C ALA A 211 -3.43 20.62 1.11
N ARG A 212 -3.86 19.37 1.25
CA ARG A 212 -4.06 18.72 2.56
C ARG A 212 -2.76 18.41 3.30
N SER A 213 -1.61 18.47 2.65
CA SER A 213 -0.32 18.22 3.31
C SER A 213 0.18 19.41 4.14
N GLU A 214 -0.43 20.60 3.97
CA GLU A 214 -0.06 21.88 4.63
C GLU A 214 1.42 22.33 4.44
N ILE A 215 2.24 21.50 3.76
CA ILE A 215 3.68 21.69 3.62
C ILE A 215 4.03 22.04 2.17
N LEU A 216 3.22 21.59 1.21
CA LEU A 216 3.50 21.72 -0.23
C LEU A 216 2.39 22.49 -0.93
N GLU A 217 2.77 23.37 -1.84
CA GLU A 217 1.86 24.04 -2.78
C GLU A 217 2.01 23.42 -4.17
N PHE A 218 0.90 23.25 -4.86
CA PHE A 218 0.89 22.76 -6.22
C PHE A 218 0.90 23.96 -7.20
N PHE A 219 1.98 24.06 -7.96
CA PHE A 219 2.06 25.03 -9.05
C PHE A 219 1.93 24.31 -10.40
N GLU A 220 0.94 24.73 -11.18
CA GLU A 220 0.81 24.28 -12.56
C GLU A 220 1.86 25.02 -13.40
N ALA A 221 2.81 24.26 -13.97
CA ALA A 221 3.80 24.85 -14.85
C ALA A 221 3.10 25.35 -16.14
N LYS A 222 2.96 26.66 -16.26
CA LYS A 222 2.37 27.32 -17.46
C LYS A 222 3.40 27.64 -18.53
N SER A 223 4.68 27.45 -18.22
CA SER A 223 5.82 27.76 -19.10
C SER A 223 6.76 26.57 -19.18
N SER A 224 7.40 26.42 -20.34
CA SER A 224 8.44 25.41 -20.56
C SER A 224 9.82 25.96 -20.17
N GLN A 225 10.82 25.08 -20.09
CA GLN A 225 12.23 25.51 -19.91
C GLN A 225 12.69 26.45 -21.04
N ASP A 226 12.10 26.37 -22.20
CA ASP A 226 12.46 27.16 -23.38
C ASP A 226 11.95 28.60 -23.28
N ASP A 227 10.89 28.85 -22.49
CA ASP A 227 10.32 30.16 -22.25
C ASP A 227 11.18 31.00 -21.28
N ILE A 228 12.15 30.37 -20.59
CA ILE A 228 13.05 31.06 -19.68
C ILE A 228 14.31 31.49 -20.45
N GLY A 229 14.50 32.80 -20.61
CA GLY A 229 15.73 33.33 -21.20
C GLY A 229 16.96 33.10 -20.35
N GLY A 230 18.11 32.75 -20.96
CA GLY A 230 19.39 32.53 -20.25
C GLY A 230 19.45 31.20 -19.48
N LEU A 231 20.29 31.16 -18.43
CA LEU A 231 20.51 30.00 -17.54
C LEU A 231 20.90 28.69 -18.27
N ASN A 232 21.62 28.78 -19.38
CA ASN A 232 21.96 27.63 -20.24
C ASN A 232 22.68 26.49 -19.46
N VAL A 233 23.58 26.83 -18.55
CA VAL A 233 24.29 25.84 -17.73
C VAL A 233 23.32 25.07 -16.82
N LEU A 234 22.35 25.77 -16.21
CA LEU A 234 21.34 25.16 -15.36
C LEU A 234 20.38 24.27 -16.18
N LYS A 235 19.98 24.70 -17.38
CA LYS A 235 19.16 23.92 -18.29
C LYS A 235 19.85 22.61 -18.69
N VAL A 236 21.11 22.67 -19.05
CA VAL A 236 21.91 21.47 -19.39
C VAL A 236 22.02 20.55 -18.17
N TRP A 237 22.28 21.08 -16.98
CA TRP A 237 22.40 20.30 -15.76
C TRP A 237 21.08 19.63 -15.37
N LEU A 238 19.93 20.31 -15.49
CA LEU A 238 18.61 19.75 -15.27
C LEU A 238 18.32 18.62 -16.26
N ASN A 239 18.56 18.83 -17.55
CA ASN A 239 18.31 17.82 -18.60
C ASN A 239 19.16 16.55 -18.42
N GLN A 240 20.35 16.65 -17.83
CA GLN A 240 21.18 15.48 -17.50
C GLN A 240 20.65 14.66 -16.34
N ARG A 241 19.87 15.26 -15.44
CA ARG A 241 19.31 14.57 -14.26
C ARG A 241 17.89 14.05 -14.44
N TYR A 242 17.18 14.53 -15.47
CA TYR A 242 15.83 14.09 -15.80
C TYR A 242 15.76 12.93 -16.83
N ARG A 243 16.89 12.31 -17.11
CA ARG A 243 16.95 11.09 -17.94
C ARG A 243 16.89 9.82 -17.08
#